data_5aabe00c04c2a2e52bab33ff71cb0f3b
#
_entry.id   5aabe00c04c2a2e52bab33ff71cb0f3b
#
_cell.length_a   1.000
_cell.length_b   1.000
_cell.length_c   1.000
_cell.angle_alpha   90.00
_cell.angle_beta   90.00
_cell.angle_gamma   90.00
#
_symmetry.space_group_name_H-M   'P 1'
#
loop_
_entity.id
_entity.type
_entity.pdbx_description
1 polymer ?
#
loop_
_entity_poly.entity_id
_entity_poly.type
_entity_poly.pdbx_seq_one_letter_code
_entity_poly.pdbx_strand_id
1 'polypeptide(L)'
;VVVPESGIPGGKLTVFSLGYEFPQRIAEDLSANGTANTYLVTKPGTTYKFRAMVKGNGTPRTYSYSVNGRPVTKSYSEADLAIKPAVAKLVWYNSPKTADGWVRESPVIIESVEYDDWEGNVYFTTPAEFVPGNALIAVYDAGGEVLWSWNIWAVENYDCNAEARQVGRYMMMDR
;
A
#
# COMPACT_ATOMS: atom_id res chain seq x y z
N VAL A 1 14.75 -17.08 21.75
CA VAL A 1 15.56 -16.47 22.82
C VAL A 1 16.58 -17.51 23.23
N VAL A 2 17.86 -17.23 23.02
CA VAL A 2 18.97 -18.07 23.50
C VAL A 2 19.27 -17.62 24.93
N VAL A 3 18.97 -18.46 25.90
CA VAL A 3 19.36 -18.21 27.29
C VAL A 3 20.65 -19.01 27.56
N PRO A 4 21.81 -18.36 27.73
CA PRO A 4 23.01 -19.08 28.13
C PRO A 4 22.84 -19.52 29.57
N GLU A 5 23.05 -20.80 29.88
CA GLU A 5 23.28 -21.27 31.23
C GLU A 5 24.62 -20.72 31.69
N SER A 6 24.59 -19.58 32.34
CA SER A 6 25.80 -18.96 32.89
C SER A 6 26.25 -19.71 34.15
N GLY A 7 27.42 -20.27 34.14
CA GLY A 7 28.12 -20.68 35.33
C GLY A 7 28.55 -22.13 35.42
N ILE A 8 28.30 -22.97 34.43
CA ILE A 8 28.78 -24.36 34.42
C ILE A 8 29.79 -24.55 33.28
N PRO A 9 31.06 -24.83 33.53
CA PRO A 9 32.01 -25.22 32.51
C PRO A 9 31.52 -26.50 31.81
N GLY A 10 31.18 -26.41 30.54
CA GLY A 10 30.60 -27.49 29.75
C GLY A 10 29.07 -27.49 29.64
N GLY A 11 28.42 -26.40 30.03
CA GLY A 11 26.96 -26.22 29.92
C GLY A 11 26.45 -26.36 28.49
N LYS A 12 25.39 -27.15 28.35
CA LYS A 12 24.71 -27.37 27.07
C LYS A 12 23.82 -26.17 26.73
N LEU A 13 24.01 -25.62 25.55
CA LEU A 13 23.09 -24.61 25.02
C LEU A 13 21.73 -25.28 24.73
N THR A 14 20.69 -24.94 25.47
CA THR A 14 19.33 -25.41 25.18
C THR A 14 18.60 -24.32 24.44
N VAL A 15 18.28 -24.56 23.17
CA VAL A 15 17.44 -23.66 22.35
C VAL A 15 15.99 -23.99 22.63
N PHE A 16 15.29 -23.10 23.32
CA PHE A 16 13.83 -23.17 23.46
C PHE A 16 13.21 -22.46 22.25
N SER A 17 12.59 -23.21 21.34
CA SER A 17 11.63 -22.67 20.42
C SER A 17 10.34 -22.45 21.20
N LEU A 18 10.13 -21.21 21.64
CA LEU A 18 8.77 -20.79 21.98
C LEU A 18 8.02 -20.73 20.66
N GLY A 19 7.15 -21.70 20.40
CA GLY A 19 6.23 -21.69 19.27
C GLY A 19 5.18 -20.58 19.46
N TYR A 20 5.63 -19.33 19.47
CA TYR A 20 4.74 -18.20 19.43
C TYR A 20 4.40 -17.98 17.94
N GLU A 21 3.32 -18.58 17.52
CA GLU A 21 2.69 -18.17 16.27
C GLU A 21 2.08 -16.79 16.51
N PHE A 22 2.74 -15.76 16.01
CA PHE A 22 2.09 -14.46 15.91
C PHE A 22 0.80 -14.66 15.11
N PRO A 23 -0.37 -14.25 15.66
CA PRO A 23 -1.60 -14.38 14.91
C PRO A 23 -1.41 -13.68 13.56
N GLN A 24 -1.45 -14.46 12.49
CA GLN A 24 -1.34 -13.95 11.13
C GLN A 24 -2.49 -12.97 10.92
N ARG A 25 -2.17 -11.72 10.65
CA ARG A 25 -3.18 -10.71 10.32
C ARG A 25 -3.81 -11.09 8.98
N ILE A 26 -5.09 -11.44 9.01
CA ILE A 26 -5.83 -11.76 7.79
C ILE A 26 -6.00 -10.47 7.01
N ALA A 27 -5.39 -10.40 5.83
CA ALA A 27 -5.48 -9.25 4.92
C ALA A 27 -5.41 -9.71 3.46
N GLU A 28 -6.16 -9.05 2.60
CA GLU A 28 -6.07 -9.25 1.15
C GLU A 28 -4.85 -8.48 0.61
N ASP A 29 -3.94 -9.17 -0.06
CA ASP A 29 -2.70 -8.58 -0.56
C ASP A 29 -2.89 -8.00 -1.96
N LEU A 30 -2.96 -6.67 -2.04
CA LEU A 30 -3.12 -5.93 -3.29
C LEU A 30 -1.84 -5.89 -4.13
N SER A 31 -0.70 -6.23 -3.54
CA SER A 31 0.61 -6.27 -4.22
C SER A 31 1.09 -7.68 -4.56
N ALA A 32 0.24 -8.71 -4.41
CA ALA A 32 0.59 -10.09 -4.69
C ALA A 32 1.14 -10.32 -6.11
N ASN A 33 0.67 -9.53 -7.08
CA ASN A 33 1.14 -9.56 -8.48
C ASN A 33 2.09 -8.41 -8.85
N GLY A 34 2.66 -7.75 -7.85
CA GLY A 34 3.54 -6.59 -8.00
C GLY A 34 2.94 -5.31 -7.43
N THR A 35 3.82 -4.33 -7.20
CA THR A 35 3.42 -3.04 -6.63
C THR A 35 2.91 -2.08 -7.70
N ALA A 36 2.02 -1.17 -7.32
CA ALA A 36 1.42 -0.16 -8.18
C ALA A 36 1.34 1.19 -7.46
N ASN A 37 0.88 2.25 -8.14
CA ASN A 37 0.59 3.55 -7.53
C ASN A 37 -0.88 3.69 -7.12
N THR A 38 -1.74 2.83 -7.66
CA THR A 38 -3.18 2.84 -7.42
C THR A 38 -3.65 1.41 -7.18
N TYR A 39 -4.47 1.23 -6.18
CA TYR A 39 -5.11 -0.04 -5.86
C TYR A 39 -6.62 0.12 -5.85
N LEU A 40 -7.30 -0.88 -6.38
CA LEU A 40 -8.75 -0.97 -6.39
C LEU A 40 -9.20 -1.86 -5.22
N VAL A 41 -10.21 -1.41 -4.47
CA VAL A 41 -10.84 -2.17 -3.40
C VAL A 41 -12.35 -2.19 -3.58
N THR A 42 -12.98 -3.35 -3.31
CA THR A 42 -14.39 -3.57 -3.65
C THR A 42 -15.21 -4.18 -2.51
N LYS A 43 -14.58 -4.52 -1.38
CA LYS A 43 -15.24 -5.26 -0.30
C LYS A 43 -15.37 -4.42 0.96
N PRO A 44 -16.54 -4.42 1.62
CA PRO A 44 -16.73 -3.80 2.92
C PRO A 44 -16.02 -4.57 4.04
N GLY A 45 -15.70 -3.89 5.14
CA GLY A 45 -15.18 -4.47 6.37
C GLY A 45 -13.92 -5.31 6.17
N THR A 46 -13.15 -5.03 5.12
CA THR A 46 -12.02 -5.86 4.71
C THR A 46 -10.70 -5.17 5.01
N THR A 47 -9.78 -5.91 5.61
CA THR A 47 -8.40 -5.46 5.75
C THR A 47 -7.63 -5.82 4.49
N TYR A 48 -6.96 -4.83 3.93
CA TYR A 48 -6.07 -4.95 2.79
C TYR A 48 -4.64 -4.66 3.20
N LYS A 49 -3.69 -5.20 2.45
CA LYS A 49 -2.28 -4.82 2.56
C LYS A 49 -1.64 -4.61 1.19
N PHE A 50 -0.59 -3.82 1.16
CA PHE A 50 0.29 -3.71 0.01
C PHE A 50 1.72 -3.39 0.43
N ARG A 51 2.67 -3.83 -0.40
CA ARG A 51 4.10 -3.59 -0.16
C ARG A 51 4.44 -2.12 -0.36
N ALA A 52 5.08 -1.52 0.66
CA ALA A 52 5.37 -0.08 0.70
C ALA A 52 6.88 0.24 0.77
N MET A 53 7.74 -0.65 0.27
CA MET A 53 9.19 -0.50 0.29
C MET A 53 9.78 0.09 -0.98
N VAL A 54 8.92 0.37 -1.99
CA VAL A 54 9.35 0.91 -3.28
C VAL A 54 8.34 1.93 -3.81
N LYS A 55 8.83 2.89 -4.59
CA LYS A 55 8.01 3.86 -5.34
C LYS A 55 7.42 3.19 -6.58
N GLY A 56 6.13 3.38 -6.82
CA GLY A 56 5.45 2.82 -7.98
C GLY A 56 5.54 1.31 -8.04
N ASN A 57 5.94 0.78 -9.19
CA ASN A 57 6.14 -0.66 -9.40
C ASN A 57 7.55 -1.15 -9.05
N GLY A 58 8.43 -0.28 -8.53
CA GLY A 58 9.80 -0.60 -8.18
C GLY A 58 10.73 -0.93 -9.35
N THR A 59 10.26 -0.79 -10.61
CA THR A 59 11.05 -1.17 -11.78
C THR A 59 11.98 -0.03 -12.21
N PRO A 60 13.31 -0.23 -12.25
CA PRO A 60 14.25 0.72 -12.80
C PRO A 60 13.92 1.09 -14.23
N ARG A 61 14.06 2.35 -14.58
CA ARG A 61 13.79 2.82 -15.94
C ARG A 61 14.59 4.04 -16.33
N THR A 62 14.82 4.14 -17.62
CA THR A 62 15.38 5.34 -18.24
C THR A 62 14.39 5.87 -19.27
N TYR A 63 14.16 7.17 -19.25
CA TYR A 63 13.32 7.84 -20.24
C TYR A 63 13.93 9.18 -20.63
N SER A 64 13.63 9.58 -21.87
CA SER A 64 14.07 10.87 -22.41
C SER A 64 12.85 11.74 -22.72
N TYR A 65 12.97 13.02 -22.43
CA TYR A 65 11.95 14.03 -22.71
C TYR A 65 12.62 15.33 -23.12
N SER A 66 11.85 16.27 -23.63
CA SER A 66 12.37 17.57 -24.07
C SER A 66 11.97 18.67 -23.09
N VAL A 67 12.94 19.49 -22.70
CA VAL A 67 12.70 20.71 -21.91
C VAL A 67 13.22 21.89 -22.73
N ASN A 68 12.34 22.80 -23.10
CA ASN A 68 12.69 23.96 -23.96
C ASN A 68 13.46 23.58 -25.24
N GLY A 69 13.03 22.49 -25.90
CA GLY A 69 13.65 21.98 -27.14
C GLY A 69 14.97 21.22 -26.94
N ARG A 70 15.43 21.04 -25.71
CA ARG A 70 16.66 20.29 -25.40
C ARG A 70 16.31 18.91 -24.86
N PRO A 71 16.93 17.82 -25.35
CA PRO A 71 16.72 16.49 -24.84
C PRO A 71 17.30 16.36 -23.42
N VAL A 72 16.53 15.79 -22.53
CA VAL A 72 16.94 15.45 -21.15
C VAL A 72 16.67 13.97 -20.95
N THR A 73 17.66 13.24 -20.47
CA THR A 73 17.53 11.83 -20.09
C THR A 73 17.57 11.71 -18.59
N LYS A 74 16.62 10.97 -18.03
CA LYS A 74 16.52 10.68 -16.59
C LYS A 74 16.45 9.17 -16.38
N SER A 75 17.30 8.68 -15.50
CA SER A 75 17.35 7.27 -15.10
C SER A 75 17.01 7.13 -13.63
N TYR A 76 16.30 6.08 -13.30
CA TYR A 76 16.04 5.67 -11.93
C TYR A 76 16.57 4.26 -11.75
N SER A 77 17.44 4.07 -10.77
CA SER A 77 17.95 2.78 -10.32
C SER A 77 17.01 2.18 -9.27
N GLU A 78 17.23 0.94 -8.86
CA GLU A 78 16.53 0.32 -7.73
C GLU A 78 16.71 1.15 -6.44
N ALA A 79 17.91 1.69 -6.21
CA ALA A 79 18.19 2.53 -5.03
C ALA A 79 17.39 3.83 -5.02
N ASP A 80 17.10 4.44 -6.18
CA ASP A 80 16.28 5.64 -6.29
C ASP A 80 14.79 5.35 -6.01
N LEU A 81 14.37 4.13 -6.25
CA LEU A 81 13.00 3.67 -6.07
C LEU A 81 12.76 3.06 -4.68
N ALA A 82 13.79 2.54 -4.02
CA ALA A 82 13.68 2.02 -2.67
C ALA A 82 13.35 3.12 -1.66
N ILE A 83 12.45 2.82 -0.73
CA ILE A 83 12.09 3.70 0.38
C ILE A 83 12.11 2.95 1.70
N LYS A 84 12.29 3.68 2.79
CA LYS A 84 12.28 3.13 4.14
C LYS A 84 11.27 3.90 5.00
N PRO A 85 10.01 3.51 4.99
CA PRO A 85 8.99 4.15 5.80
C PRO A 85 9.21 3.96 7.31
N ALA A 86 8.69 4.90 8.08
CA ALA A 86 8.56 4.78 9.52
C ALA A 86 7.09 4.76 9.95
N VAL A 87 6.20 5.39 9.15
CA VAL A 87 4.76 5.44 9.44
C VAL A 87 3.96 5.61 8.17
N ALA A 88 2.73 5.07 8.16
CA ALA A 88 1.73 5.33 7.13
C ALA A 88 0.57 6.16 7.69
N LYS A 89 -0.01 7.03 6.86
CA LYS A 89 -1.16 7.86 7.23
C LYS A 89 -2.14 8.00 6.07
N LEU A 90 -3.41 8.06 6.39
CA LEU A 90 -4.45 8.56 5.49
C LEU A 90 -4.28 10.07 5.35
N VAL A 91 -4.04 10.55 4.13
CA VAL A 91 -3.79 11.97 3.85
C VAL A 91 -5.09 12.71 3.59
N TRP A 92 -5.92 12.13 2.73
CA TRP A 92 -7.25 12.63 2.42
C TRP A 92 -8.11 11.52 1.82
N TYR A 93 -9.40 11.75 1.77
CA TYR A 93 -10.36 10.95 1.00
C TYR A 93 -11.49 11.83 0.50
N ASN A 94 -12.18 11.39 -0.56
CA ASN A 94 -13.44 11.93 -1.02
C ASN A 94 -14.43 10.80 -1.30
N SER A 95 -15.66 11.01 -0.96
CA SER A 95 -16.77 10.15 -1.34
C SER A 95 -17.68 10.89 -2.32
N PRO A 96 -18.57 10.18 -3.06
CA PRO A 96 -19.55 10.81 -3.94
C PRO A 96 -20.40 11.81 -3.18
N LYS A 97 -20.85 12.83 -3.89
CA LYS A 97 -21.86 13.75 -3.37
C LYS A 97 -23.16 12.97 -3.08
N THR A 98 -23.77 13.23 -1.94
CA THR A 98 -25.18 12.91 -1.74
C THR A 98 -26.07 13.82 -2.58
N ALA A 99 -27.33 13.43 -2.81
CA ALA A 99 -28.28 14.23 -3.59
C ALA A 99 -28.42 15.68 -3.11
N ASP A 100 -28.13 15.93 -1.84
CA ASP A 100 -28.29 17.24 -1.18
C ASP A 100 -27.02 18.13 -1.25
N GLY A 101 -25.95 17.67 -1.93
CA GLY A 101 -24.72 18.43 -2.11
C GLY A 101 -23.50 17.86 -1.39
N TRP A 102 -22.53 18.73 -1.04
CA TRP A 102 -21.33 18.33 -0.34
C TRP A 102 -21.62 18.02 1.13
N VAL A 103 -21.41 16.76 1.54
CA VAL A 103 -21.47 16.41 2.96
C VAL A 103 -20.14 16.81 3.60
N ARG A 104 -20.19 17.70 4.60
CA ARG A 104 -18.99 18.12 5.35
C ARG A 104 -18.41 17.01 6.21
N GLU A 105 -19.23 16.04 6.58
CA GLU A 105 -18.86 14.81 7.26
C GLU A 105 -19.05 13.65 6.27
N SER A 106 -18.11 13.52 5.37
CA SER A 106 -18.08 12.42 4.41
C SER A 106 -17.97 11.10 5.15
N PRO A 107 -18.75 10.06 4.78
CA PRO A 107 -18.53 8.73 5.30
C PRO A 107 -17.08 8.33 5.07
N VAL A 108 -16.49 7.68 6.06
CA VAL A 108 -15.09 7.25 6.02
C VAL A 108 -14.91 6.17 4.97
N ILE A 109 -13.98 6.34 4.03
CA ILE A 109 -13.64 5.33 3.01
C ILE A 109 -12.64 4.32 3.58
N ILE A 110 -11.78 4.77 4.51
CA ILE A 110 -10.76 3.97 5.17
C ILE A 110 -10.84 4.24 6.67
N GLU A 111 -11.08 3.21 7.47
CA GLU A 111 -11.19 3.32 8.93
C GLU A 111 -9.84 3.36 9.64
N SER A 112 -8.85 2.62 9.13
CA SER A 112 -7.54 2.50 9.74
C SER A 112 -6.44 2.41 8.70
N VAL A 113 -5.27 2.96 9.03
CA VAL A 113 -4.03 2.82 8.25
C VAL A 113 -2.89 2.57 9.21
N GLU A 114 -2.06 1.58 8.93
CA GLU A 114 -0.90 1.20 9.71
C GLU A 114 0.25 0.77 8.79
N TYR A 115 1.48 1.08 9.18
CA TYR A 115 2.68 0.55 8.56
C TYR A 115 3.31 -0.49 9.47
N ASP A 116 3.51 -1.69 8.93
CA ASP A 116 4.24 -2.77 9.56
C ASP A 116 5.68 -2.77 9.04
N ASP A 117 6.63 -2.39 9.90
CA ASP A 117 8.05 -2.27 9.57
C ASP A 117 8.75 -3.62 9.42
N TRP A 118 8.21 -4.68 10.03
CA TRP A 118 8.72 -6.04 9.91
C TRP A 118 8.44 -6.63 8.53
N GLU A 119 7.20 -6.50 8.05
CA GLU A 119 6.81 -7.00 6.73
C GLU A 119 7.10 -6.00 5.60
N GLY A 120 7.24 -4.71 5.92
CA GLY A 120 7.37 -3.63 4.95
C GLY A 120 6.07 -3.33 4.22
N ASN A 121 4.93 -3.61 4.85
CA ASN A 121 3.60 -3.45 4.29
C ASN A 121 2.83 -2.29 4.94
N VAL A 122 2.00 -1.65 4.16
CA VAL A 122 0.90 -0.84 4.67
C VAL A 122 -0.33 -1.71 4.76
N TYR A 123 -0.98 -1.68 5.92
CA TYR A 123 -2.30 -2.26 6.17
C TYR A 123 -3.34 -1.15 6.26
N PHE A 124 -4.52 -1.39 5.72
CA PHE A 124 -5.66 -0.50 5.89
C PHE A 124 -6.98 -1.28 5.86
N THR A 125 -8.02 -0.73 6.46
CA THR A 125 -9.34 -1.39 6.56
C THR A 125 -10.42 -0.51 5.97
N THR A 126 -11.28 -1.08 5.13
CA THR A 126 -12.50 -0.43 4.64
C THR A 126 -13.60 -0.55 5.70
N PRO A 127 -14.54 0.42 5.79
CA PRO A 127 -15.64 0.36 6.74
C PRO A 127 -16.62 -0.77 6.42
N ALA A 128 -17.37 -1.20 7.45
CA ALA A 128 -18.41 -2.21 7.31
C ALA A 128 -19.53 -1.75 6.34
N GLU A 129 -19.85 -0.46 6.35
CA GLU A 129 -20.66 0.17 5.33
C GLU A 129 -19.75 0.70 4.24
N PHE A 130 -19.70 0.00 3.09
CA PHE A 130 -18.81 0.36 2.00
C PHE A 130 -19.19 1.70 1.38
N VAL A 131 -18.21 2.57 1.26
CA VAL A 131 -18.40 3.90 0.65
C VAL A 131 -17.49 4.01 -0.57
N PRO A 132 -18.06 4.12 -1.79
CA PRO A 132 -17.24 4.34 -2.98
C PRO A 132 -16.60 5.72 -2.96
N GLY A 133 -15.38 5.81 -3.51
CA GLY A 133 -14.62 7.06 -3.60
C GLY A 133 -13.13 6.84 -3.75
N ASN A 134 -12.37 7.89 -3.50
CA ASN A 134 -10.91 7.85 -3.55
C ASN A 134 -10.30 8.25 -2.21
N ALA A 135 -9.21 7.60 -1.86
CA ALA A 135 -8.39 7.96 -0.71
C ALA A 135 -6.91 7.97 -1.09
N LEU A 136 -6.14 8.78 -0.41
CA LEU A 136 -4.69 8.83 -0.55
C LEU A 136 -4.04 8.39 0.75
N ILE A 137 -3.26 7.31 0.69
CA ILE A 137 -2.40 6.86 1.77
C ILE A 137 -0.96 7.27 1.43
N ALA A 138 -0.25 7.84 2.39
CA ALA A 138 1.16 8.16 2.24
C ALA A 138 1.99 7.53 3.35
N VAL A 139 3.25 7.24 3.02
CA VAL A 139 4.26 6.83 3.99
C VAL A 139 5.29 7.93 4.19
N TYR A 140 5.76 8.03 5.41
CA TYR A 140 6.67 9.06 5.87
C TYR A 140 7.91 8.41 6.48
N ASP A 141 9.02 9.12 6.42
CA ASP A 141 10.22 8.76 7.17
C ASP A 141 10.09 9.13 8.67
N ALA A 142 11.13 8.83 9.44
CA ALA A 142 11.18 9.17 10.87
C ALA A 142 11.21 10.68 11.14
N GLY A 143 11.59 11.50 10.16
CA GLY A 143 11.57 12.96 10.21
C GLY A 143 10.22 13.57 9.88
N GLY A 144 9.27 12.76 9.39
CA GLY A 144 7.94 13.21 8.98
C GLY A 144 7.86 13.69 7.52
N GLU A 145 8.90 13.47 6.72
CA GLU A 145 8.90 13.78 5.28
C GLU A 145 8.19 12.68 4.50
N VAL A 146 7.40 13.07 3.50
CA VAL A 146 6.68 12.13 2.63
C VAL A 146 7.67 11.42 1.73
N LEU A 147 7.70 10.09 1.80
CA LEU A 147 8.51 9.26 0.92
C LEU A 147 7.78 8.87 -0.36
N TRP A 148 6.52 8.47 -0.25
CA TRP A 148 5.65 8.10 -1.36
C TRP A 148 4.18 8.06 -0.95
N SER A 149 3.28 7.99 -1.94
CA SER A 149 1.84 7.87 -1.72
C SER A 149 1.17 6.96 -2.74
N TRP A 150 0.04 6.38 -2.34
CA TRP A 150 -0.79 5.50 -3.15
C TRP A 150 -2.23 5.98 -3.14
N ASN A 151 -2.85 5.94 -4.31
CA ASN A 151 -4.28 6.17 -4.45
C ASN A 151 -5.02 4.85 -4.19
N ILE A 152 -6.02 4.89 -3.33
CA ILE A 152 -6.94 3.79 -3.09
C ILE A 152 -8.28 4.18 -3.72
N TRP A 153 -8.70 3.41 -4.69
CA TRP A 153 -9.98 3.60 -5.37
C TRP A 153 -10.98 2.56 -4.86
N ALA A 154 -11.92 3.02 -4.04
CA ALA A 154 -13.00 2.20 -3.51
C ALA A 154 -14.19 2.23 -4.48
N VAL A 155 -14.55 1.08 -5.03
CA VAL A 155 -15.65 0.93 -6.00
C VAL A 155 -16.48 -0.29 -5.63
N GLU A 156 -17.76 -0.08 -5.38
CA GLU A 156 -18.66 -1.14 -5.02
C GLU A 156 -18.96 -2.05 -6.23
N ASN A 157 -18.91 -3.36 -6.01
CA ASN A 157 -19.31 -4.40 -6.98
C ASN A 157 -18.64 -4.28 -8.37
N TYR A 158 -17.40 -3.78 -8.42
CA TYR A 158 -16.66 -3.61 -9.67
C TYR A 158 -15.72 -4.82 -9.93
N ASP A 159 -15.89 -5.45 -11.09
CA ASP A 159 -14.98 -6.45 -11.64
C ASP A 159 -14.25 -5.87 -12.86
N CYS A 160 -12.99 -5.47 -12.66
CA CYS A 160 -12.19 -4.86 -13.73
C CYS A 160 -11.93 -5.82 -14.92
N ASN A 161 -12.02 -7.14 -14.73
CA ASN A 161 -11.88 -8.11 -15.82
C ASN A 161 -13.16 -8.26 -16.63
N ALA A 162 -14.33 -8.24 -15.96
CA ALA A 162 -15.62 -8.33 -16.60
C ALA A 162 -16.01 -7.02 -17.31
N GLU A 163 -15.63 -5.87 -16.75
CA GLU A 163 -16.01 -4.56 -17.25
C GLU A 163 -14.93 -3.89 -18.15
N ALA A 164 -13.75 -4.51 -18.28
CA ALA A 164 -12.72 -4.02 -19.18
C ALA A 164 -13.07 -4.35 -20.62
N ARG A 165 -12.91 -3.36 -21.50
CA ARG A 165 -13.09 -3.54 -22.95
C ARG A 165 -11.80 -3.31 -23.72
N GLN A 166 -11.67 -3.98 -24.84
CA GLN A 166 -10.52 -3.80 -25.71
C GLN A 166 -10.68 -2.52 -26.55
N VAL A 167 -9.69 -1.63 -26.44
CA VAL A 167 -9.57 -0.42 -27.27
C VAL A 167 -8.23 -0.48 -27.98
N GLY A 168 -8.24 -0.83 -29.24
CA GLY A 168 -7.02 -1.11 -29.99
C GLY A 168 -6.24 -2.28 -29.38
N ARG A 169 -5.00 -2.06 -28.98
CA ARG A 169 -4.14 -3.07 -28.32
C ARG A 169 -4.20 -3.03 -26.78
N TYR A 170 -5.03 -2.20 -26.20
CA TYR A 170 -5.13 -2.02 -24.75
C TYR A 170 -6.46 -2.53 -24.21
N MET A 171 -6.42 -3.09 -23.01
CA MET A 171 -7.62 -3.30 -22.21
C MET A 171 -7.83 -2.04 -21.36
N MET A 172 -8.97 -1.42 -21.48
CA MET A 172 -9.32 -0.19 -20.77
C MET A 172 -10.55 -0.43 -19.91
N MET A 173 -10.52 0.10 -18.70
CA MET A 173 -11.71 0.15 -17.85
C MET A 173 -12.71 1.13 -18.43
N ASP A 174 -14.00 0.81 -18.33
CA ASP A 174 -15.09 1.61 -18.90
C ASP A 174 -15.51 2.80 -18.01
N ARG A 175 -14.81 3.00 -16.88
CA ARG A 175 -15.08 4.07 -15.89
C ARG A 175 -13.81 4.85 -15.56
#